data_46c74e955160b1b9b9692a6206c29676
#
_entry.id   46c74e955160b1b9b9692a6206c29676
#
_cell.length_a   1.000
_cell.length_b   1.000
_cell.length_c   1.000
_cell.angle_alpha   90.00
_cell.angle_beta   90.00
_cell.angle_gamma   90.00
#
_symmetry.space_group_name_H-M   'P 1'
#
loop_
_entity.id
_entity.type
_entity.pdbx_description
1 polymer ?
#
loop_
_entity_poly.entity_id
_entity_poly.type
_entity_poly.pdbx_seq_one_letter_code
_entity_poly.pdbx_strand_id
1 'polypeptide(L)'
;MVKSGKNFENLVAKIEKAFAGLAEVKQNDYLLDITTGKKRQVDITIRSKVAEYPILIIVECRDHKRPVGSGYIEEICKKRDCVKADKAVIVSSSGFSKPAIEKAKNFGITLLNLENANNFPWQNLLPLVLTEFNMLHGFKAFDYDFEEDITNLTPTPEYIAFLENPNQETKIFYDNKNERYSLIDIWNKKVDLDFAYKQIPANSGIVEKKFCILFDDKNRIYIKFQEKLVPIKKLYLTVLLSKEKKPAKILDQKVYTSITSQKSPISYTNAKSNHGFFDMDVEIMLKYNSIKEEKESR
;
A
#
# COMPACT_ATOMS: atom_id res chain seq x y z
N MET A 1 9.45 -23.73 9.43
CA MET A 1 9.41 -23.57 7.95
C MET A 1 7.97 -23.49 7.48
N VAL A 2 7.55 -22.37 6.90
CA VAL A 2 6.21 -22.26 6.28
C VAL A 2 6.22 -23.10 5.01
N LYS A 3 5.22 -23.99 4.83
CA LYS A 3 5.12 -24.85 3.63
C LYS A 3 5.00 -23.96 2.37
N SER A 4 5.73 -24.29 1.32
CA SER A 4 5.77 -23.57 0.02
C SER A 4 4.36 -23.22 -0.52
N GLY A 5 3.43 -24.17 -0.47
CA GLY A 5 2.05 -23.96 -0.92
C GLY A 5 1.31 -22.83 -0.20
N LYS A 6 1.56 -22.63 1.11
CA LYS A 6 0.90 -21.56 1.87
C LYS A 6 1.40 -20.15 1.46
N ASN A 7 2.67 -20.03 1.08
CA ASN A 7 3.20 -18.76 0.56
C ASN A 7 2.58 -18.42 -0.80
N PHE A 8 2.38 -19.43 -1.64
CA PHE A 8 1.71 -19.28 -2.94
C PHE A 8 0.25 -18.82 -2.77
N GLU A 9 -0.52 -19.49 -1.90
CA GLU A 9 -1.90 -19.10 -1.56
C GLU A 9 -1.97 -17.66 -1.03
N ASN A 10 -1.06 -17.29 -0.12
CA ASN A 10 -0.98 -15.94 0.44
C ASN A 10 -0.75 -14.88 -0.66
N LEU A 11 0.15 -15.16 -1.61
CA LEU A 11 0.44 -14.24 -2.70
C LEU A 11 -0.76 -14.09 -3.65
N VAL A 12 -1.42 -15.22 -4.00
CA VAL A 12 -2.64 -15.18 -4.82
C VAL A 12 -3.73 -14.38 -4.12
N ALA A 13 -3.94 -14.60 -2.81
CA ALA A 13 -4.93 -13.85 -2.03
C ALA A 13 -4.63 -12.33 -1.98
N LYS A 14 -3.35 -11.95 -1.86
CA LYS A 14 -2.93 -10.54 -1.93
C LYS A 14 -3.27 -9.91 -3.28
N ILE A 15 -2.95 -10.61 -4.39
CA ILE A 15 -3.24 -10.13 -5.75
C ILE A 15 -4.75 -9.99 -5.95
N GLU A 16 -5.53 -11.01 -5.62
CA GLU A 16 -7.00 -10.96 -5.76
C GLU A 16 -7.59 -9.83 -4.92
N LYS A 17 -7.13 -9.63 -3.67
CA LYS A 17 -7.58 -8.54 -2.80
C LYS A 17 -7.26 -7.15 -3.35
N ALA A 18 -6.06 -6.96 -3.93
CA ALA A 18 -5.65 -5.68 -4.49
C ALA A 18 -6.53 -5.22 -5.67
N PHE A 19 -7.14 -6.17 -6.41
CA PHE A 19 -7.97 -5.88 -7.57
C PHE A 19 -9.45 -6.21 -7.40
N ALA A 20 -9.86 -6.64 -6.22
CA ALA A 20 -11.24 -7.03 -5.93
C ALA A 20 -12.22 -5.83 -5.83
N GLY A 21 -11.72 -4.59 -5.73
CA GLY A 21 -12.57 -3.42 -5.52
C GLY A 21 -13.34 -3.51 -4.19
N LEU A 22 -14.67 -3.51 -4.26
CA LEU A 22 -15.55 -3.63 -3.09
C LEU A 22 -15.87 -5.07 -2.69
N ALA A 23 -15.34 -6.08 -3.39
CA ALA A 23 -15.60 -7.47 -3.06
C ALA A 23 -14.83 -7.90 -1.80
N GLU A 24 -15.46 -8.75 -0.98
CA GLU A 24 -14.81 -9.37 0.17
C GLU A 24 -13.95 -10.55 -0.30
N VAL A 25 -12.66 -10.54 0.01
CA VAL A 25 -11.73 -11.64 -0.27
C VAL A 25 -11.33 -12.30 1.05
N LYS A 26 -11.67 -13.59 1.20
CA LYS A 26 -11.36 -14.37 2.41
C LYS A 26 -10.51 -15.57 2.05
N GLN A 27 -9.39 -15.73 2.74
CA GLN A 27 -8.47 -16.85 2.60
C GLN A 27 -8.82 -17.97 3.57
N ASN A 28 -8.60 -19.22 3.15
CA ASN A 28 -8.83 -20.43 3.95
C ASN A 28 -10.26 -20.49 4.50
N ASP A 29 -11.24 -20.35 3.60
CA ASP A 29 -12.66 -20.30 3.95
C ASP A 29 -13.30 -21.70 3.93
N TYR A 30 -14.39 -21.86 4.69
CA TYR A 30 -15.12 -23.10 4.80
C TYR A 30 -16.57 -22.89 4.35
N LEU A 31 -16.94 -23.54 3.25
CA LEU A 31 -18.28 -23.49 2.67
C LEU A 31 -19.06 -24.77 2.95
N LEU A 32 -20.38 -24.67 3.08
CA LEU A 32 -21.24 -25.82 3.24
C LEU A 32 -21.34 -26.58 1.91
N ASP A 33 -20.95 -27.85 1.92
CA ASP A 33 -21.22 -28.79 0.81
C ASP A 33 -22.65 -29.27 0.95
N ILE A 34 -23.52 -28.87 0.03
CA ILE A 34 -24.97 -29.18 0.06
C ILE A 34 -25.26 -30.68 -0.16
N THR A 35 -24.31 -31.41 -0.75
CA THR A 35 -24.47 -32.85 -1.03
C THR A 35 -24.21 -33.69 0.21
N THR A 36 -23.24 -33.27 1.02
CA THR A 36 -22.79 -34.06 2.19
C THR A 36 -23.18 -33.44 3.53
N GLY A 37 -23.63 -32.19 3.54
CA GLY A 37 -23.92 -31.42 4.75
C GLY A 37 -22.65 -31.01 5.56
N LYS A 38 -21.46 -31.30 5.06
CA LYS A 38 -20.19 -31.04 5.73
C LYS A 38 -19.56 -29.74 5.22
N LYS A 39 -18.73 -29.11 6.06
CA LYS A 39 -17.92 -27.95 5.63
C LYS A 39 -16.76 -28.41 4.74
N ARG A 40 -16.59 -27.73 3.60
CA ARG A 40 -15.50 -27.96 2.65
C ARG A 40 -14.59 -26.75 2.60
N GLN A 41 -13.30 -26.94 2.80
CA GLN A 41 -12.30 -25.90 2.70
C GLN A 41 -12.15 -25.43 1.26
N VAL A 42 -11.96 -24.11 1.10
CA VAL A 42 -11.61 -23.42 -0.15
C VAL A 42 -10.43 -22.52 0.15
N ASP A 43 -9.44 -22.49 -0.73
CA ASP A 43 -8.22 -21.71 -0.49
C ASP A 43 -8.53 -20.22 -0.40
N ILE A 44 -9.35 -19.69 -1.33
CA ILE A 44 -9.78 -18.28 -1.31
C ILE A 44 -11.23 -18.20 -1.80
N THR A 45 -12.05 -17.40 -1.11
CA THR A 45 -13.37 -17.03 -1.59
C THR A 45 -13.43 -15.54 -1.88
N ILE A 46 -14.15 -15.16 -2.96
CA ILE A 46 -14.43 -13.78 -3.31
C ILE A 46 -15.94 -13.62 -3.32
N ARG A 47 -16.47 -12.74 -2.46
CA ARG A 47 -17.88 -12.43 -2.37
C ARG A 47 -18.13 -11.01 -2.85
N SER A 48 -19.09 -10.87 -3.73
CA SER A 48 -19.50 -9.59 -4.29
C SER A 48 -21.02 -9.56 -4.49
N LYS A 49 -21.53 -8.40 -4.89
CA LYS A 49 -22.91 -8.27 -5.37
C LYS A 49 -22.89 -7.60 -6.74
N VAL A 50 -23.73 -8.07 -7.64
CA VAL A 50 -24.05 -7.39 -8.89
C VAL A 50 -25.52 -6.98 -8.79
N ALA A 51 -25.78 -5.69 -8.65
CA ALA A 51 -27.04 -5.18 -8.15
C ALA A 51 -27.38 -5.84 -6.80
N GLU A 52 -28.55 -6.50 -6.65
CA GLU A 52 -28.94 -7.20 -5.44
C GLU A 52 -28.56 -8.69 -5.42
N TYR A 53 -27.92 -9.20 -6.47
CA TYR A 53 -27.60 -10.61 -6.60
C TYR A 53 -26.21 -10.91 -5.99
N PRO A 54 -26.14 -11.81 -4.97
CA PRO A 54 -24.87 -12.22 -4.42
C PRO A 54 -24.09 -13.07 -5.42
N ILE A 55 -22.80 -12.84 -5.52
CA ILE A 55 -21.88 -13.63 -6.35
C ILE A 55 -20.82 -14.24 -5.46
N LEU A 56 -20.65 -15.55 -5.56
CA LEU A 56 -19.60 -16.30 -4.88
C LEU A 56 -18.63 -16.89 -5.89
N ILE A 57 -17.35 -16.54 -5.78
CA ILE A 57 -16.27 -17.12 -6.58
C ILE A 57 -15.36 -17.91 -5.64
N ILE A 58 -15.05 -19.15 -6.00
CA ILE A 58 -14.02 -19.93 -5.33
C ILE A 58 -12.72 -19.91 -6.14
N VAL A 59 -11.59 -19.79 -5.45
CA VAL A 59 -10.24 -19.80 -6.04
C VAL A 59 -9.45 -20.91 -5.36
N GLU A 60 -8.92 -21.84 -6.15
CA GLU A 60 -8.09 -22.95 -5.70
C GLU A 60 -6.66 -22.78 -6.21
N CYS A 61 -5.69 -22.98 -5.35
CA CYS A 61 -4.28 -22.74 -5.61
C CYS A 61 -3.50 -24.05 -5.75
N ARG A 62 -2.66 -24.15 -6.78
CA ARG A 62 -1.80 -25.33 -7.03
C ARG A 62 -0.35 -24.93 -7.22
N ASP A 63 0.43 -25.11 -6.15
CA ASP A 63 1.88 -24.90 -6.17
C ASP A 63 2.58 -26.25 -6.29
N HIS A 64 2.65 -26.79 -7.50
CA HIS A 64 3.25 -28.06 -7.83
C HIS A 64 4.27 -27.93 -8.96
N LYS A 65 5.21 -28.88 -9.04
CA LYS A 65 6.21 -28.91 -10.11
C LYS A 65 5.67 -29.36 -11.48
N ARG A 66 4.51 -30.00 -11.50
CA ARG A 66 3.89 -30.55 -12.73
C ARG A 66 2.63 -29.75 -13.09
N PRO A 67 2.37 -29.56 -14.39
CA PRO A 67 1.13 -28.93 -14.85
C PRO A 67 -0.12 -29.62 -14.32
N VAL A 68 -1.15 -28.83 -14.05
CA VAL A 68 -2.45 -29.34 -13.58
C VAL A 68 -3.13 -30.16 -14.67
N GLY A 69 -3.58 -31.38 -14.35
CA GLY A 69 -4.26 -32.27 -15.26
C GLY A 69 -5.79 -32.10 -15.28
N SER A 70 -6.44 -32.73 -16.27
CA SER A 70 -7.90 -32.66 -16.49
C SER A 70 -8.74 -33.18 -15.35
N GLY A 71 -8.24 -34.19 -14.60
CA GLY A 71 -8.97 -34.75 -13.44
C GLY A 71 -9.18 -33.73 -12.32
N TYR A 72 -8.20 -32.84 -12.11
CA TYR A 72 -8.36 -31.76 -11.13
C TYR A 72 -9.41 -30.71 -11.55
N ILE A 73 -9.53 -30.46 -12.86
CA ILE A 73 -10.58 -29.57 -13.37
C ILE A 73 -11.97 -30.13 -13.04
N GLU A 74 -12.17 -31.46 -13.19
CA GLU A 74 -13.42 -32.13 -12.82
C GLU A 74 -13.70 -32.03 -11.33
N GLU A 75 -12.67 -32.26 -10.51
CA GLU A 75 -12.79 -32.15 -9.05
C GLU A 75 -13.27 -30.75 -8.65
N ILE A 76 -12.67 -29.67 -9.22
CA ILE A 76 -13.05 -28.31 -8.91
C ILE A 76 -14.42 -27.94 -9.49
N CYS A 77 -14.79 -28.45 -10.67
CA CYS A 77 -16.13 -28.28 -11.20
C CYS A 77 -17.17 -28.84 -10.21
N LYS A 78 -16.97 -30.08 -9.76
CA LYS A 78 -17.85 -30.71 -8.76
C LYS A 78 -17.85 -29.97 -7.43
N LYS A 79 -16.68 -29.49 -6.98
CA LYS A 79 -16.57 -28.68 -5.74
C LYS A 79 -17.38 -27.40 -5.86
N ARG A 80 -17.28 -26.65 -6.98
CA ARG A 80 -18.05 -25.44 -7.26
C ARG A 80 -19.55 -25.69 -7.11
N ASP A 81 -20.04 -26.76 -7.75
CA ASP A 81 -21.46 -27.09 -7.76
C ASP A 81 -21.95 -27.53 -6.36
N CYS A 82 -21.14 -28.30 -5.62
CA CYS A 82 -21.47 -28.75 -4.25
C CYS A 82 -21.51 -27.57 -3.24
N VAL A 83 -20.71 -26.52 -3.42
CA VAL A 83 -20.72 -25.34 -2.54
C VAL A 83 -21.58 -24.20 -3.08
N LYS A 84 -22.29 -24.39 -4.19
CA LYS A 84 -23.13 -23.40 -4.89
C LYS A 84 -22.36 -22.12 -5.22
N ALA A 85 -21.10 -22.25 -5.65
CA ALA A 85 -20.37 -21.09 -6.14
C ALA A 85 -20.73 -20.82 -7.61
N ASP A 86 -20.83 -19.52 -7.95
CA ASP A 86 -21.17 -19.07 -9.31
C ASP A 86 -20.01 -19.28 -10.27
N LYS A 87 -18.78 -19.16 -9.76
CA LYS A 87 -17.56 -19.32 -10.55
C LYS A 87 -16.47 -20.06 -9.77
N ALA A 88 -15.63 -20.78 -10.52
CA ALA A 88 -14.41 -21.36 -10.00
C ALA A 88 -13.20 -20.83 -10.81
N VAL A 89 -12.13 -20.57 -10.08
CA VAL A 89 -10.82 -20.14 -10.60
C VAL A 89 -9.78 -21.11 -10.08
N ILE A 90 -8.86 -21.53 -10.93
CA ILE A 90 -7.72 -22.35 -10.53
C ILE A 90 -6.45 -21.58 -10.86
N VAL A 91 -5.58 -21.38 -9.88
CA VAL A 91 -4.28 -20.71 -10.04
C VAL A 91 -3.18 -21.74 -9.91
N SER A 92 -2.28 -21.82 -10.90
CA SER A 92 -1.17 -22.77 -10.91
C SER A 92 0.18 -22.04 -11.02
N SER A 93 1.20 -22.58 -10.36
CA SER A 93 2.60 -22.14 -10.50
C SER A 93 3.32 -22.80 -11.68
N SER A 94 2.79 -23.93 -12.19
CA SER A 94 3.40 -24.75 -13.25
C SER A 94 2.54 -24.88 -14.51
N GLY A 95 1.43 -24.15 -14.58
CA GLY A 95 0.52 -24.16 -15.72
C GLY A 95 -0.41 -25.35 -15.76
N PHE A 96 -0.94 -25.64 -16.96
CA PHE A 96 -2.00 -26.62 -17.19
C PHE A 96 -1.71 -27.47 -18.42
N SER A 97 -2.13 -28.73 -18.41
CA SER A 97 -2.06 -29.59 -19.58
C SER A 97 -3.08 -29.16 -20.64
N LYS A 98 -2.82 -29.45 -21.93
CA LYS A 98 -3.77 -29.15 -23.02
C LYS A 98 -5.19 -29.68 -22.73
N PRO A 99 -5.37 -30.97 -22.32
CA PRO A 99 -6.69 -31.47 -21.99
C PRO A 99 -7.36 -30.75 -20.80
N ALA A 100 -6.58 -30.25 -19.84
CA ALA A 100 -7.11 -29.46 -18.73
C ALA A 100 -7.64 -28.09 -19.21
N ILE A 101 -6.92 -27.41 -20.13
CA ILE A 101 -7.35 -26.13 -20.69
C ILE A 101 -8.66 -26.27 -21.48
N GLU A 102 -8.76 -27.30 -22.33
CA GLU A 102 -9.99 -27.58 -23.11
C GLU A 102 -11.17 -27.88 -22.19
N LYS A 103 -10.96 -28.73 -21.19
CA LYS A 103 -11.99 -29.08 -20.24
C LYS A 103 -12.46 -27.89 -19.40
N ALA A 104 -11.53 -27.03 -18.94
CA ALA A 104 -11.86 -25.85 -18.18
C ALA A 104 -12.71 -24.85 -18.99
N LYS A 105 -12.45 -24.68 -20.29
CA LYS A 105 -13.28 -23.88 -21.19
C LYS A 105 -14.72 -24.42 -21.24
N ASN A 106 -14.89 -25.75 -21.39
CA ASN A 106 -16.20 -26.37 -21.45
C ASN A 106 -16.98 -26.24 -20.14
N PHE A 107 -16.30 -26.29 -19.00
CA PHE A 107 -16.91 -26.18 -17.67
C PHE A 107 -17.02 -24.74 -17.14
N GLY A 108 -16.58 -23.75 -17.92
CA GLY A 108 -16.60 -22.33 -17.51
C GLY A 108 -15.67 -22.04 -16.31
N ILE A 109 -14.60 -22.83 -16.14
CA ILE A 109 -13.58 -22.62 -15.10
C ILE A 109 -12.50 -21.68 -15.64
N THR A 110 -12.16 -20.66 -14.87
CA THR A 110 -11.08 -19.73 -15.21
C THR A 110 -9.74 -20.32 -14.76
N LEU A 111 -8.77 -20.37 -15.66
CA LEU A 111 -7.41 -20.81 -15.38
C LEU A 111 -6.45 -19.62 -15.39
N LEU A 112 -5.69 -19.48 -14.30
CA LEU A 112 -4.69 -18.43 -14.13
C LEU A 112 -3.33 -19.07 -13.83
N ASN A 113 -2.28 -18.48 -14.39
CA ASN A 113 -0.91 -18.87 -14.13
C ASN A 113 -0.19 -17.78 -13.36
N LEU A 114 0.54 -18.18 -12.31
CA LEU A 114 1.39 -17.29 -11.53
C LEU A 114 2.82 -17.84 -11.58
N GLU A 115 3.61 -17.33 -12.51
CA GLU A 115 4.97 -17.78 -12.78
C GLU A 115 6.01 -16.69 -12.54
N ASN A 116 7.28 -17.08 -12.49
CA ASN A 116 8.37 -16.14 -12.38
C ASN A 116 8.46 -15.27 -13.64
N ALA A 117 8.65 -13.98 -13.46
CA ALA A 117 8.69 -13.00 -14.55
C ALA A 117 9.91 -13.15 -15.49
N ASN A 118 10.92 -13.96 -15.09
CA ASN A 118 12.15 -14.16 -15.85
C ASN A 118 11.93 -14.68 -17.30
N ASN A 119 10.79 -15.34 -17.55
CA ASN A 119 10.44 -15.90 -18.86
C ASN A 119 9.51 -14.99 -19.67
N PHE A 120 9.20 -13.80 -19.20
CA PHE A 120 8.26 -12.91 -19.85
C PHE A 120 8.98 -11.68 -20.43
N PRO A 121 8.66 -11.18 -21.65
CA PRO A 121 9.34 -10.06 -22.28
C PRO A 121 9.17 -8.71 -21.55
N TRP A 122 8.61 -8.71 -20.36
CA TRP A 122 8.41 -7.55 -19.49
C TRP A 122 9.69 -7.00 -18.85
N GLN A 123 10.80 -7.70 -18.91
CA GLN A 123 12.07 -7.29 -18.29
C GLN A 123 12.51 -5.88 -18.72
N ASN A 124 12.05 -5.44 -19.90
CA ASN A 124 12.32 -4.10 -20.42
C ASN A 124 11.25 -3.07 -20.06
N LEU A 125 10.11 -3.49 -19.46
CA LEU A 125 8.95 -2.64 -19.14
C LEU A 125 8.75 -2.46 -17.64
N LEU A 126 9.52 -3.19 -16.80
CA LEU A 126 9.41 -3.04 -15.36
C LEU A 126 10.03 -1.70 -14.95
N PRO A 127 9.26 -0.84 -14.31
CA PRO A 127 9.79 0.44 -13.86
C PRO A 127 10.94 0.17 -12.89
N LEU A 128 12.03 0.92 -13.04
CA LEU A 128 13.03 1.05 -12.01
C LEU A 128 12.30 1.48 -10.73
N VAL A 129 12.24 0.61 -9.73
CA VAL A 129 11.62 0.95 -8.45
C VAL A 129 12.56 1.93 -7.76
N LEU A 130 12.23 3.21 -7.86
CA LEU A 130 12.93 4.27 -7.13
C LEU A 130 12.17 4.51 -5.83
N THR A 131 12.88 4.35 -4.73
CA THR A 131 12.35 4.73 -3.41
C THR A 131 12.80 6.14 -3.11
N GLU A 132 11.86 6.99 -2.72
CA GLU A 132 12.12 8.34 -2.29
C GLU A 132 12.05 8.42 -0.76
N PHE A 133 13.14 8.86 -0.14
CA PHE A 133 13.23 9.07 1.30
C PHE A 133 13.27 10.57 1.58
N ASN A 134 12.23 11.06 2.24
CA ASN A 134 12.11 12.44 2.67
C ASN A 134 12.41 12.51 4.16
N MET A 135 13.46 13.24 4.55
CA MET A 135 13.95 13.26 5.92
C MET A 135 14.01 14.66 6.48
N LEU A 136 13.49 14.83 7.68
CA LEU A 136 13.72 15.99 8.54
C LEU A 136 14.90 15.67 9.46
N HIS A 137 16.01 16.45 9.31
CA HIS A 137 17.18 16.31 10.17
C HIS A 137 17.09 17.16 11.45
N GLY A 138 16.20 18.16 11.46
CA GLY A 138 15.91 18.99 12.62
C GLY A 138 15.55 20.42 12.27
N PHE A 139 15.37 21.20 13.33
CA PHE A 139 15.09 22.63 13.25
C PHE A 139 16.36 23.40 13.65
N LYS A 140 16.85 24.26 12.75
CA LYS A 140 18.00 25.14 13.00
C LYS A 140 17.60 26.37 13.79
N ALA A 141 16.42 26.88 13.49
CA ALA A 141 15.83 28.02 14.17
C ALA A 141 14.31 28.01 14.05
N PHE A 142 13.65 28.62 15.00
CA PHE A 142 12.23 28.94 14.94
C PHE A 142 11.97 30.31 15.58
N ASP A 143 10.88 30.94 15.16
CA ASP A 143 10.38 32.19 15.69
C ASP A 143 8.87 32.26 15.44
N TYR A 144 8.15 33.10 16.17
CA TYR A 144 6.70 33.23 16.02
C TYR A 144 6.18 34.61 16.37
N ASP A 145 5.12 35.00 15.67
CA ASP A 145 4.35 36.20 15.95
C ASP A 145 3.09 35.82 16.74
N PHE A 146 2.81 36.51 17.82
CA PHE A 146 1.54 36.41 18.52
C PHE A 146 0.46 37.29 17.86
N GLU A 147 -0.82 36.94 18.06
CA GLU A 147 -1.93 37.79 17.61
C GLU A 147 -2.17 38.99 18.50
N GLU A 148 -1.68 38.93 19.74
CA GLU A 148 -1.87 39.99 20.75
C GLU A 148 -0.51 40.38 21.40
N ASP A 149 -0.51 41.56 22.08
CA ASP A 149 0.65 42.03 22.84
C ASP A 149 0.85 41.14 24.09
N ILE A 150 2.05 40.59 24.23
CA ILE A 150 2.45 39.72 25.34
C ILE A 150 3.33 40.44 26.39
N THR A 151 3.62 41.74 26.22
CA THR A 151 4.60 42.49 27.01
C THR A 151 4.29 42.42 28.53
N ASN A 152 3.00 42.36 28.90
CA ASN A 152 2.54 42.31 30.27
C ASN A 152 2.19 40.91 30.77
N LEU A 153 2.49 39.87 29.99
CA LEU A 153 2.18 38.49 30.33
C LEU A 153 3.40 37.79 30.94
N THR A 154 3.21 37.05 32.01
CA THR A 154 4.26 36.27 32.65
C THR A 154 4.34 34.90 32.01
N PRO A 155 5.48 34.53 31.39
CA PRO A 155 5.67 33.21 30.83
C PRO A 155 5.58 32.10 31.91
N THR A 156 5.13 30.92 31.52
CA THR A 156 5.19 29.74 32.43
C THR A 156 6.63 29.28 32.60
N PRO A 157 7.00 28.65 33.75
CA PRO A 157 8.34 28.07 33.94
C PRO A 157 8.73 27.09 32.84
N GLU A 158 7.78 26.32 32.32
CA GLU A 158 7.99 25.36 31.25
C GLU A 158 8.34 26.06 29.93
N TYR A 159 7.68 27.17 29.63
CA TYR A 159 7.98 27.96 28.43
C TYR A 159 9.34 28.67 28.56
N ILE A 160 9.70 29.18 29.72
CA ILE A 160 11.03 29.76 30.00
C ILE A 160 12.11 28.70 29.75
N ALA A 161 11.97 27.51 30.34
CA ALA A 161 12.91 26.41 30.17
C ALA A 161 13.09 26.01 28.70
N PHE A 162 11.98 26.05 27.92
CA PHE A 162 12.06 25.82 26.48
C PHE A 162 12.82 26.91 25.73
N LEU A 163 12.65 28.19 26.08
CA LEU A 163 13.37 29.27 25.45
C LEU A 163 14.88 29.24 25.76
N GLU A 164 15.26 28.82 26.98
CA GLU A 164 16.66 28.68 27.40
C GLU A 164 17.36 27.47 26.74
N ASN A 165 16.63 26.37 26.55
CA ASN A 165 17.15 25.16 25.93
C ASN A 165 16.11 24.53 24.98
N PRO A 166 15.96 25.09 23.76
CA PRO A 166 14.96 24.63 22.81
C PRO A 166 15.17 23.17 22.39
N ASN A 167 14.17 22.34 22.67
CA ASN A 167 14.14 20.97 22.18
C ASN A 167 12.91 20.76 21.30
N GLN A 168 13.15 20.28 20.08
CA GLN A 168 12.12 20.08 19.07
C GLN A 168 11.00 19.09 19.47
N GLU A 169 11.23 18.25 20.46
CA GLU A 169 10.28 17.26 21.01
C GLU A 169 9.48 17.80 22.21
N THR A 170 9.89 18.96 22.77
CA THR A 170 9.21 19.54 23.92
C THR A 170 7.83 20.06 23.53
N LYS A 171 6.79 19.60 24.21
CA LYS A 171 5.39 19.93 23.93
C LYS A 171 4.94 21.18 24.69
N ILE A 172 5.17 22.34 24.12
CA ILE A 172 4.80 23.66 24.68
C ILE A 172 3.68 24.36 23.94
N PHE A 173 3.32 23.88 22.74
CA PHE A 173 2.23 24.42 21.94
C PHE A 173 0.93 23.72 22.26
N TYR A 174 -0.18 24.44 22.23
CA TYR A 174 -1.51 23.94 22.55
C TYR A 174 -2.46 24.19 21.37
N ASP A 175 -3.46 23.35 21.18
CA ASP A 175 -4.58 23.64 20.32
C ASP A 175 -5.82 24.12 21.10
N ASN A 176 -6.93 24.37 20.41
CA ASN A 176 -8.20 24.79 21.00
C ASN A 176 -8.88 23.72 21.88
N LYS A 177 -8.40 22.47 21.84
CA LYS A 177 -8.85 21.35 22.70
C LYS A 177 -7.90 21.11 23.86
N ASN A 178 -6.90 21.95 24.03
CA ASN A 178 -5.84 21.83 25.02
C ASN A 178 -4.92 20.61 24.82
N GLU A 179 -4.89 20.05 23.58
CA GLU A 179 -3.88 19.07 23.20
C GLU A 179 -2.53 19.73 23.04
N ARG A 180 -1.46 19.01 23.42
CA ARG A 180 -0.09 19.56 23.42
C ARG A 180 0.70 19.06 22.22
N TYR A 181 1.45 19.97 21.59
CA TYR A 181 2.26 19.74 20.42
C TYR A 181 3.71 20.18 20.66
N SER A 182 4.63 19.45 20.03
CA SER A 182 6.04 19.86 19.85
C SER A 182 6.24 20.51 18.47
N LEU A 183 7.43 21.02 18.17
CA LEU A 183 7.78 21.49 16.82
C LEU A 183 7.69 20.35 15.78
N ILE A 184 8.10 19.15 16.15
CA ILE A 184 7.97 17.97 15.29
C ILE A 184 6.50 17.62 15.03
N ASP A 185 5.64 17.69 16.06
CA ASP A 185 4.21 17.43 15.89
C ASP A 185 3.57 18.46 14.93
N ILE A 186 3.95 19.75 15.06
CA ILE A 186 3.47 20.82 14.17
C ILE A 186 3.95 20.59 12.74
N TRP A 187 5.22 20.24 12.55
CA TRP A 187 5.78 19.90 11.24
C TRP A 187 4.98 18.78 10.57
N ASN A 188 4.77 17.69 11.27
CA ASN A 188 4.11 16.51 10.71
C ASN A 188 2.60 16.69 10.47
N LYS A 189 1.91 17.55 11.27
CA LYS A 189 0.45 17.69 11.23
C LYS A 189 -0.05 18.95 10.51
N LYS A 190 0.79 19.99 10.41
CA LYS A 190 0.37 21.32 9.92
C LYS A 190 1.11 21.77 8.67
N VAL A 191 2.23 21.13 8.30
CA VAL A 191 2.96 21.44 7.08
C VAL A 191 2.53 20.47 5.98
N ASP A 192 2.31 21.01 4.78
CA ASP A 192 2.19 20.19 3.57
C ASP A 192 3.57 19.62 3.22
N LEU A 193 3.82 18.38 3.65
CA LEU A 193 5.10 17.71 3.47
C LEU A 193 5.40 17.42 1.99
N ASP A 194 4.39 17.13 1.18
CA ASP A 194 4.58 16.93 -0.25
C ASP A 194 5.09 18.22 -0.92
N PHE A 195 4.49 19.37 -0.58
CA PHE A 195 4.97 20.66 -1.04
C PHE A 195 6.37 20.98 -0.53
N ALA A 196 6.65 20.75 0.77
CA ALA A 196 7.94 21.01 1.39
C ALA A 196 9.08 20.25 0.69
N TYR A 197 8.90 18.94 0.48
CA TYR A 197 9.92 18.08 -0.13
C TYR A 197 9.96 18.16 -1.66
N LYS A 198 8.91 18.62 -2.33
CA LYS A 198 8.91 18.82 -3.79
C LYS A 198 9.99 19.81 -4.24
N GLN A 199 10.30 20.80 -3.40
CA GLN A 199 11.31 21.83 -3.67
C GLN A 199 12.74 21.39 -3.36
N ILE A 200 12.95 20.17 -2.81
CA ILE A 200 14.25 19.63 -2.48
C ILE A 200 14.76 18.81 -3.66
N PRO A 201 15.92 19.14 -4.26
CA PRO A 201 16.50 18.30 -5.29
C PRO A 201 16.89 16.93 -4.71
N ALA A 202 16.57 15.85 -5.44
CA ALA A 202 16.96 14.54 -4.99
C ALA A 202 18.49 14.39 -4.94
N ASN A 203 18.99 13.74 -3.89
CA ASN A 203 20.41 13.44 -3.68
C ASN A 203 21.30 14.72 -3.54
N SER A 204 20.71 15.87 -3.16
CA SER A 204 21.46 17.11 -2.94
C SER A 204 22.13 17.21 -1.56
N GLY A 205 21.98 16.17 -0.71
CA GLY A 205 22.38 16.21 0.68
C GLY A 205 21.39 17.00 1.55
N ILE A 206 21.87 17.45 2.72
CA ILE A 206 21.05 18.25 3.65
C ILE A 206 20.99 19.69 3.15
N VAL A 207 19.78 20.20 2.96
CA VAL A 207 19.50 21.58 2.57
C VAL A 207 18.72 22.31 3.65
N GLU A 208 19.03 23.60 3.82
CA GLU A 208 18.29 24.48 4.71
C GLU A 208 17.12 25.13 3.97
N LYS A 209 15.93 25.07 4.58
CA LYS A 209 14.72 25.70 4.04
C LYS A 209 13.98 26.48 5.12
N LYS A 210 13.38 27.59 4.73
CA LYS A 210 12.58 28.44 5.60
C LYS A 210 11.10 28.30 5.24
N PHE A 211 10.29 28.11 6.27
CA PHE A 211 8.83 28.01 6.16
C PHE A 211 8.17 29.02 7.07
N CYS A 212 7.05 29.57 6.62
CA CYS A 212 6.15 30.37 7.43
C CYS A 212 4.80 29.70 7.45
N ILE A 213 4.37 29.25 8.61
CA ILE A 213 3.06 28.64 8.83
C ILE A 213 2.12 29.72 9.34
N LEU A 214 1.02 29.93 8.64
CA LEU A 214 -0.06 30.82 9.05
C LEU A 214 -1.13 30.01 9.77
N PHE A 215 -1.58 30.47 10.92
CA PHE A 215 -2.65 29.83 11.67
C PHE A 215 -3.94 30.64 11.51
N ASP A 216 -5.03 29.92 11.31
CA ASP A 216 -6.40 30.43 11.22
C ASP A 216 -7.27 29.79 12.31
N ASP A 217 -8.54 30.11 12.36
CA ASP A 217 -9.45 29.61 13.39
C ASP A 217 -9.60 28.08 13.41
N LYS A 218 -9.30 27.39 12.30
CA LYS A 218 -9.46 25.93 12.21
C LYS A 218 -8.21 25.16 12.68
N ASN A 219 -7.02 25.76 12.54
CA ASN A 219 -5.75 25.10 12.82
C ASN A 219 -4.90 25.87 13.84
N ARG A 220 -5.51 26.79 14.61
CA ARG A 220 -4.88 27.68 15.56
C ARG A 220 -4.09 26.92 16.61
N ILE A 221 -2.91 27.45 16.95
CA ILE A 221 -2.08 26.98 18.06
C ILE A 221 -1.78 28.14 19.03
N TYR A 222 -1.46 27.77 20.25
CA TYR A 222 -1.29 28.71 21.36
C TYR A 222 -0.02 28.39 22.14
N ILE A 223 0.51 29.39 22.85
CA ILE A 223 1.48 29.21 23.94
C ILE A 223 0.82 29.65 25.26
N LYS A 224 1.12 28.92 26.33
CA LYS A 224 0.56 29.20 27.66
C LYS A 224 1.40 30.19 28.42
N PHE A 225 0.77 31.29 28.85
CA PHE A 225 1.28 32.29 29.78
C PHE A 225 0.45 32.24 31.04
N GLN A 226 1.01 31.77 32.18
CA GLN A 226 0.24 31.51 33.41
C GLN A 226 -1.10 30.79 33.10
N GLU A 227 -2.25 31.42 33.36
CA GLU A 227 -3.57 30.85 33.13
C GLU A 227 -4.12 31.16 31.72
N LYS A 228 -3.39 31.94 30.90
CA LYS A 228 -3.87 32.38 29.57
C LYS A 228 -3.21 31.61 28.44
N LEU A 229 -4.00 31.14 27.47
CA LEU A 229 -3.52 30.66 26.18
C LEU A 229 -3.47 31.82 25.20
N VAL A 230 -2.28 32.11 24.67
CA VAL A 230 -2.04 33.19 23.73
C VAL A 230 -1.91 32.63 22.32
N PRO A 231 -2.73 33.05 21.37
CA PRO A 231 -2.70 32.52 20.02
C PRO A 231 -1.46 32.98 19.25
N ILE A 232 -0.86 32.05 18.52
CA ILE A 232 0.21 32.32 17.56
C ILE A 232 -0.44 32.64 16.22
N LYS A 233 -0.04 33.76 15.62
CA LYS A 233 -0.45 34.17 14.28
C LYS A 233 0.38 33.52 13.19
N LYS A 234 1.69 33.45 13.39
CA LYS A 234 2.68 32.90 12.45
C LYS A 234 3.75 32.12 13.21
N LEU A 235 4.20 31.05 12.62
CA LEU A 235 5.37 30.30 13.07
C LEU A 235 6.38 30.24 11.91
N TYR A 236 7.57 30.73 12.15
CA TYR A 236 8.69 30.70 11.22
C TYR A 236 9.61 29.56 11.60
N LEU A 237 9.90 28.68 10.66
CA LEU A 237 10.78 27.54 10.85
C LEU A 237 11.93 27.57 9.86
N THR A 238 13.16 27.44 10.35
CA THR A 238 14.31 27.10 9.53
C THR A 238 14.66 25.64 9.77
N VAL A 239 14.46 24.82 8.77
CA VAL A 239 14.55 23.36 8.87
C VAL A 239 15.68 22.81 7.99
N LEU A 240 16.23 21.68 8.42
CA LEU A 240 17.24 20.91 7.70
C LEU A 240 16.56 19.68 7.11
N LEU A 241 16.48 19.64 5.79
CA LEU A 241 15.79 18.58 5.03
C LEU A 241 16.73 17.89 4.07
N SER A 242 16.47 16.63 3.79
CA SER A 242 17.08 15.95 2.65
C SER A 242 16.05 15.08 1.92
N LYS A 243 16.32 14.88 0.63
CA LYS A 243 15.57 13.96 -0.22
C LYS A 243 16.55 13.04 -0.91
N GLU A 244 16.41 11.73 -0.69
CA GLU A 244 17.21 10.73 -1.36
C GLU A 244 16.34 9.86 -2.26
N LYS A 245 16.80 9.62 -3.49
CA LYS A 245 16.23 8.64 -4.40
C LYS A 245 17.23 7.52 -4.60
N LYS A 246 16.83 6.31 -4.23
CA LYS A 246 17.65 5.11 -4.36
C LYS A 246 16.89 4.02 -5.13
N PRO A 247 17.56 3.26 -6.01
CA PRO A 247 16.95 2.07 -6.59
C PRO A 247 16.71 1.04 -5.49
N ALA A 248 15.51 0.47 -5.47
CA ALA A 248 15.21 -0.67 -4.61
C ALA A 248 15.76 -1.95 -5.25
N LYS A 249 16.31 -2.84 -4.42
CA LYS A 249 16.76 -4.17 -4.87
C LYS A 249 15.54 -5.07 -5.06
N ILE A 250 15.30 -5.50 -6.30
CA ILE A 250 14.23 -6.44 -6.61
C ILE A 250 14.60 -7.81 -6.03
N LEU A 251 13.72 -8.37 -5.20
CA LEU A 251 13.89 -9.68 -4.57
C LEU A 251 13.16 -10.78 -5.34
N ASP A 252 11.93 -10.49 -5.79
CA ASP A 252 11.07 -11.43 -6.50
C ASP A 252 10.14 -10.70 -7.48
N GLN A 253 9.90 -11.31 -8.63
CA GLN A 253 8.97 -10.82 -9.63
C GLN A 253 8.14 -11.96 -10.16
N LYS A 254 6.82 -11.78 -10.21
CA LYS A 254 5.89 -12.76 -10.73
C LYS A 254 4.90 -12.12 -11.68
N VAL A 255 4.40 -12.92 -12.60
CA VAL A 255 3.35 -12.52 -13.55
C VAL A 255 2.13 -13.40 -13.35
N TYR A 256 0.99 -12.77 -13.17
CA TYR A 256 -0.30 -13.39 -13.02
C TYR A 256 -1.09 -13.23 -14.30
N THR A 257 -1.20 -14.30 -15.08
CA THR A 257 -1.80 -14.29 -16.42
C THR A 257 -3.02 -15.19 -16.51
N SER A 258 -3.99 -14.81 -17.34
CA SER A 258 -5.14 -15.66 -17.65
C SER A 258 -4.89 -16.52 -18.89
N ILE A 259 -5.21 -17.81 -18.81
CA ILE A 259 -5.09 -18.77 -19.92
C ILE A 259 -6.43 -18.92 -20.65
N THR A 260 -7.55 -18.79 -19.94
CA THR A 260 -8.89 -19.05 -20.47
C THR A 260 -9.73 -17.81 -20.66
N SER A 261 -9.29 -16.64 -20.23
CA SER A 261 -10.01 -15.37 -20.37
C SER A 261 -9.08 -14.24 -20.81
N GLN A 262 -9.64 -13.20 -21.42
CA GLN A 262 -8.91 -12.01 -21.86
C GLN A 262 -8.65 -11.03 -20.71
N LYS A 263 -8.25 -11.52 -19.53
CA LYS A 263 -7.88 -10.63 -18.43
C LYS A 263 -6.49 -10.06 -18.70
N SER A 264 -6.33 -8.76 -18.45
CA SER A 264 -5.02 -8.11 -18.49
C SER A 264 -4.06 -8.75 -17.49
N PRO A 265 -2.82 -9.01 -17.88
CA PRO A 265 -1.82 -9.55 -16.96
C PRO A 265 -1.56 -8.58 -15.79
N ILE A 266 -1.19 -9.14 -14.66
CA ILE A 266 -0.79 -8.39 -13.46
C ILE A 266 0.65 -8.79 -13.15
N SER A 267 1.55 -7.80 -12.99
CA SER A 267 2.86 -8.06 -12.41
C SER A 267 2.83 -7.81 -10.91
N TYR A 268 3.52 -8.67 -10.18
CA TYR A 268 3.85 -8.51 -8.78
C TYR A 268 5.37 -8.37 -8.66
N THR A 269 5.82 -7.32 -7.99
CA THR A 269 7.23 -7.07 -7.72
C THR A 269 7.41 -6.88 -6.22
N ASN A 270 8.29 -7.68 -5.62
CA ASN A 270 8.77 -7.48 -4.26
C ASN A 270 10.19 -6.94 -4.33
N ALA A 271 10.43 -5.79 -3.70
CA ALA A 271 11.71 -5.13 -3.68
C ALA A 271 12.05 -4.66 -2.27
N LYS A 272 13.34 -4.52 -1.98
CA LYS A 272 13.83 -4.00 -0.71
C LYS A 272 14.67 -2.75 -0.96
N SER A 273 14.38 -1.71 -0.21
CA SER A 273 15.20 -0.51 -0.16
C SER A 273 15.82 -0.35 1.21
N ASN A 274 17.11 0.01 1.24
CA ASN A 274 17.88 0.23 2.47
C ASN A 274 18.30 1.70 2.56
N HIS A 275 18.02 2.32 3.69
CA HIS A 275 18.40 3.70 3.97
C HIS A 275 19.51 3.82 5.03
N GLY A 276 20.15 2.80 5.47
CA GLY A 276 21.18 2.86 6.51
C GLY A 276 20.63 2.89 7.95
N PHE A 277 19.48 3.51 8.19
CA PHE A 277 18.78 3.52 9.49
C PHE A 277 17.63 2.55 9.55
N PHE A 278 17.02 2.22 8.42
CA PHE A 278 15.89 1.29 8.31
C PHE A 278 15.84 0.64 6.93
N ASP A 279 15.29 -0.56 6.91
CA ASP A 279 14.94 -1.29 5.70
C ASP A 279 13.45 -1.07 5.39
N MET A 280 13.13 -0.92 4.12
CA MET A 280 11.76 -0.82 3.65
C MET A 280 11.48 -1.91 2.62
N ASP A 281 10.49 -2.75 2.91
CA ASP A 281 9.94 -3.70 1.95
C ASP A 281 8.91 -3.00 1.07
N VAL A 282 9.06 -3.12 -0.25
CA VAL A 282 8.20 -2.50 -1.25
C VAL A 282 7.52 -3.57 -2.07
N GLU A 283 6.20 -3.62 -2.03
CA GLU A 283 5.40 -4.50 -2.90
C GLU A 283 4.67 -3.65 -3.95
N ILE A 284 4.86 -3.95 -5.22
CA ILE A 284 4.22 -3.25 -6.34
C ILE A 284 3.41 -4.24 -7.16
N MET A 285 2.15 -3.91 -7.40
CA MET A 285 1.27 -4.66 -8.28
C MET A 285 0.79 -3.74 -9.41
N LEU A 286 1.08 -4.11 -10.65
CA LEU A 286 0.68 -3.37 -11.83
C LEU A 286 -0.21 -4.23 -12.72
N LYS A 287 -1.38 -3.70 -13.10
CA LYS A 287 -2.25 -4.28 -14.10
C LYS A 287 -1.97 -3.63 -15.44
N TYR A 288 -1.63 -4.43 -16.44
CA TYR A 288 -1.35 -3.93 -17.78
C TYR A 288 -2.64 -3.94 -18.60
N ASN A 289 -3.05 -2.77 -19.07
CA ASN A 289 -4.07 -2.67 -20.09
C ASN A 289 -3.39 -3.01 -21.42
N SER A 290 -3.94 -3.96 -22.18
CA SER A 290 -3.47 -4.20 -23.55
C SER A 290 -3.58 -2.89 -24.34
N ILE A 291 -2.45 -2.31 -24.70
CA ILE A 291 -2.42 -1.26 -25.72
C ILE A 291 -2.91 -1.95 -26.99
N LYS A 292 -4.08 -1.60 -27.47
CA LYS A 292 -4.47 -1.94 -28.85
C LYS A 292 -3.44 -1.24 -29.73
N GLU A 293 -2.54 -2.00 -30.36
CA GLU A 293 -1.84 -1.50 -31.53
C GLU A 293 -2.93 -1.18 -32.57
N GLU A 294 -3.26 0.08 -32.73
CA GLU A 294 -3.91 0.55 -33.96
C GLU A 294 -2.90 0.27 -35.06
N LYS A 295 -3.11 -0.82 -35.77
CA LYS A 295 -2.49 -1.00 -37.08
C LYS A 295 -3.05 0.12 -37.96
N GLU A 296 -2.26 1.18 -38.12
CA GLU A 296 -2.44 2.09 -39.24
C GLU A 296 -2.34 1.24 -40.52
N SER A 297 -3.47 0.98 -41.11
CA SER A 297 -3.58 0.49 -42.51
C SER A 297 -3.12 1.61 -43.43
N ARG A 298 -1.92 1.50 -43.92
CA ARG A 298 -1.52 2.17 -45.16
C ARG A 298 -1.93 1.33 -46.38
#